data_4afffa1ba40fa5309ff6156e180aeb0b
#
_entry.id   4afffa1ba40fa5309ff6156e180aeb0b
#
_cell.length_a   1.000
_cell.length_b   1.000
_cell.length_c   1.000
_cell.angle_alpha   90.00
_cell.angle_beta   90.00
_cell.angle_gamma   90.00
#
_symmetry.space_group_name_H-M   'P 1'
#
loop_
_entity.id
_entity.type
_entity.pdbx_description
1 polymer ?
#
loop_
_entity_poly.entity_id
_entity_poly.type
_entity_poly.pdbx_seq_one_letter_code
_entity_poly.pdbx_strand_id
1 'polypeptide(L)'
;MVKKINSELENLLKLCEEIAYDRKAENIIRLDLSEVSAVSDYFILCTATSEPHIRAVSERIQRGVLEKLKVKPVHVDGSPESGWIIVDFGNVMVHIMTASSRELYQLEELWNDAPKVDAVKRIEAALKRRAAAEQKKAAPAKKKAAPAKKKAAKTEK
;
A
#
# COMPACT_ATOMS: atom_id res chain seq x y z
N MET A 1 5.24 -21.49 -16.36
CA MET A 1 3.82 -21.04 -16.28
C MET A 1 3.71 -19.98 -15.21
N VAL A 2 3.42 -18.78 -15.60
CA VAL A 2 3.10 -17.71 -14.64
C VAL A 2 1.76 -18.09 -14.00
N LYS A 3 1.78 -18.42 -12.69
CA LYS A 3 0.55 -18.63 -11.94
C LYS A 3 -0.28 -17.35 -12.02
N LYS A 4 -1.45 -17.46 -12.62
CA LYS A 4 -2.38 -16.34 -12.68
C LYS A 4 -2.73 -15.92 -11.26
N ILE A 5 -2.33 -14.73 -10.87
CA ILE A 5 -2.62 -14.22 -9.53
C ILE A 5 -4.13 -14.12 -9.40
N ASN A 6 -4.68 -14.78 -8.38
CA ASN A 6 -6.09 -14.64 -8.03
C ASN A 6 -6.37 -13.19 -7.62
N SER A 7 -7.49 -12.63 -8.02
CA SER A 7 -7.89 -11.26 -7.70
C SER A 7 -7.93 -10.98 -6.18
N GLU A 8 -8.30 -11.98 -5.39
CA GLU A 8 -8.30 -11.88 -3.92
C GLU A 8 -6.89 -11.72 -3.35
N LEU A 9 -5.95 -12.51 -3.88
CA LEU A 9 -4.54 -12.44 -3.48
C LEU A 9 -3.93 -11.09 -3.86
N GLU A 10 -4.21 -10.59 -5.05
CA GLU A 10 -3.73 -9.29 -5.49
C GLU A 10 -4.33 -8.15 -4.64
N ASN A 11 -5.59 -8.25 -4.26
CA ASN A 11 -6.22 -7.28 -3.36
C ASN A 11 -5.57 -7.28 -1.97
N LEU A 12 -5.23 -8.46 -1.45
CA LEU A 12 -4.51 -8.60 -0.18
C LEU A 12 -3.12 -7.96 -0.25
N LEU A 13 -2.37 -8.26 -1.31
CA LEU A 13 -1.05 -7.69 -1.53
C LEU A 13 -1.08 -6.16 -1.60
N LYS A 14 -1.94 -5.62 -2.44
CA LYS A 14 -2.10 -4.16 -2.61
C LYS A 14 -2.51 -3.49 -1.31
N LEU A 15 -3.46 -4.08 -0.59
CA LEU A 15 -3.93 -3.51 0.67
C LEU A 15 -2.83 -3.45 1.73
N CYS A 16 -2.06 -4.54 1.91
CA CYS A 16 -0.93 -4.56 2.83
C CYS A 16 0.11 -3.50 2.48
N GLU A 17 0.44 -3.38 1.21
CA GLU A 17 1.42 -2.40 0.72
C GLU A 17 0.93 -0.96 0.90
N GLU A 18 -0.33 -0.68 0.58
CA GLU A 18 -0.94 0.65 0.76
C GLU A 18 -1.01 1.06 2.23
N ILE A 19 -1.35 0.14 3.11
CA ILE A 19 -1.37 0.40 4.57
C ILE A 19 0.04 0.70 5.08
N ALA A 20 1.02 -0.10 4.68
CA ALA A 20 2.41 0.15 5.04
C ALA A 20 2.88 1.53 4.56
N TYR A 21 2.53 1.89 3.35
CA TYR A 21 2.84 3.21 2.77
C TYR A 21 2.17 4.35 3.56
N ASP A 22 0.89 4.22 3.87
CA ASP A 22 0.12 5.22 4.64
C ASP A 22 0.69 5.42 6.05
N ARG A 23 1.27 4.36 6.62
CA ARG A 23 1.94 4.41 7.93
C ARG A 23 3.41 4.80 7.86
N LYS A 24 3.86 5.33 6.74
CA LYS A 24 5.22 5.83 6.55
C LYS A 24 6.30 4.76 6.60
N ALA A 25 5.97 3.50 6.39
CA ALA A 25 6.97 2.47 6.19
C ALA A 25 7.78 2.78 4.92
N GLU A 26 9.06 2.52 4.99
CA GLU A 26 10.00 2.83 3.92
C GLU A 26 10.37 1.56 3.16
N ASN A 27 10.84 1.74 1.94
CA ASN A 27 11.44 0.69 1.13
C ASN A 27 10.55 -0.56 1.03
N ILE A 28 9.30 -0.36 0.64
CA ILE A 28 8.29 -1.42 0.54
C ILE A 28 8.51 -2.19 -0.76
N ILE A 29 8.87 -3.47 -0.62
CA ILE A 29 9.20 -4.35 -1.74
C ILE A 29 8.33 -5.59 -1.68
N ARG A 30 7.80 -6.00 -2.83
CA ARG A 30 7.12 -7.27 -3.02
C ARG A 30 8.07 -8.27 -3.68
N LEU A 31 8.21 -9.45 -3.10
CA LEU A 31 8.92 -10.59 -3.69
C LEU A 31 7.92 -11.64 -4.12
N ASP A 32 7.99 -12.07 -5.35
CA ASP A 32 7.22 -13.21 -5.87
C ASP A 32 8.02 -14.50 -5.65
N LEU A 33 7.59 -15.29 -4.68
CA LEU A 33 8.23 -16.56 -4.29
C LEU A 33 7.47 -17.77 -4.79
N SER A 34 6.42 -17.59 -5.59
CA SER A 34 5.52 -18.66 -5.99
C SER A 34 6.20 -19.84 -6.69
N GLU A 35 7.32 -19.58 -7.36
CA GLU A 35 8.08 -20.61 -8.06
C GLU A 35 9.35 -21.07 -7.33
N VAL A 36 9.75 -20.37 -6.26
CA VAL A 36 11.04 -20.62 -5.59
C VAL A 36 10.90 -21.04 -4.13
N SER A 37 9.74 -20.92 -3.54
CA SER A 37 9.51 -21.27 -2.13
C SER A 37 8.21 -22.05 -1.92
N ALA A 38 8.26 -23.01 -1.01
CA ALA A 38 7.08 -23.73 -0.53
C ALA A 38 6.43 -23.08 0.71
N VAL A 39 7.10 -22.08 1.30
CA VAL A 39 6.67 -21.45 2.56
C VAL A 39 5.55 -20.44 2.34
N SER A 40 5.69 -19.61 1.32
CA SER A 40 4.72 -18.57 0.98
C SER A 40 4.82 -18.22 -0.50
N ASP A 41 3.74 -17.72 -1.08
CA ASP A 41 3.75 -17.28 -2.48
C ASP A 41 4.36 -15.89 -2.64
N TYR A 42 4.19 -15.03 -1.65
CA TYR A 42 4.67 -13.64 -1.69
C TYR A 42 5.21 -13.18 -0.35
N PHE A 43 6.31 -12.45 -0.39
CA PHE A 43 6.79 -11.64 0.72
C PHE A 43 6.57 -10.16 0.43
N ILE A 44 6.14 -9.43 1.43
CA ILE A 44 6.18 -7.97 1.46
C ILE A 44 7.20 -7.58 2.51
N LEU A 45 8.22 -6.85 2.10
CA LEU A 45 9.26 -6.33 2.99
C LEU A 45 9.08 -4.82 3.13
N CYS A 46 9.06 -4.33 4.35
CA CYS A 46 9.06 -2.89 4.60
C CYS A 46 9.93 -2.55 5.82
N THR A 47 10.39 -1.31 5.84
CA THR A 47 11.26 -0.81 6.90
C THR A 47 10.50 0.17 7.78
N ALA A 48 10.55 -0.07 9.09
CA ALA A 48 10.06 0.84 10.13
C ALA A 48 11.24 1.54 10.82
N THR A 49 11.01 2.75 11.29
CA THR A 49 12.06 3.61 11.85
C THR A 49 12.27 3.44 13.35
N SER A 50 11.37 2.75 14.04
CA SER A 50 11.40 2.57 15.49
C SER A 50 10.55 1.38 15.93
N GLU A 51 10.71 0.92 17.16
CA GLU A 51 9.86 -0.12 17.74
C GLU A 51 8.37 0.25 17.75
N PRO A 52 7.97 1.46 18.20
CA PRO A 52 6.59 1.89 18.11
C PRO A 52 6.06 1.92 16.67
N HIS A 53 6.90 2.26 15.70
CA HIS A 53 6.54 2.27 14.29
C HIS A 53 6.29 0.84 13.77
N ILE A 54 7.12 -0.12 14.13
CA ILE A 54 6.91 -1.55 13.81
C ILE A 54 5.55 -2.00 14.32
N ARG A 55 5.25 -1.70 15.58
CA ARG A 55 3.96 -2.04 16.21
C ARG A 55 2.79 -1.40 15.47
N ALA A 56 2.87 -0.11 15.18
CA ALA A 56 1.81 0.63 14.50
C ALA A 56 1.53 0.08 13.10
N VAL A 57 2.56 -0.22 12.32
CA VAL A 57 2.42 -0.79 10.98
C VAL A 57 1.78 -2.19 11.05
N SER A 58 2.27 -3.05 11.94
CA SER A 58 1.75 -4.41 12.13
C SER A 58 0.27 -4.41 12.52
N GLU A 59 -0.09 -3.64 13.53
CA GLU A 59 -1.47 -3.56 14.02
C GLU A 59 -2.41 -2.99 12.95
N ARG A 60 -1.96 -1.99 12.23
CA ARG A 60 -2.78 -1.36 11.19
C ARG A 60 -3.00 -2.29 10.00
N ILE A 61 -2.00 -3.06 9.61
CA ILE A 61 -2.14 -4.08 8.55
C ILE A 61 -3.16 -5.14 8.98
N GLN A 62 -3.01 -5.69 10.17
CA GLN A 62 -3.93 -6.71 10.69
C GLN A 62 -5.37 -6.20 10.74
N ARG A 63 -5.58 -5.00 11.28
CA ARG A 63 -6.90 -4.38 11.39
C ARG A 63 -7.49 -4.04 10.03
N GLY A 64 -6.72 -3.41 9.16
CA GLY A 64 -7.19 -2.99 7.83
C GLY A 64 -7.56 -4.17 6.94
N VAL A 65 -6.80 -5.24 6.99
CA VAL A 65 -7.10 -6.47 6.24
C VAL A 65 -8.37 -7.13 6.79
N LEU A 66 -8.52 -7.19 8.11
CA LEU A 66 -9.74 -7.73 8.72
C LEU A 66 -10.98 -6.89 8.36
N GLU A 67 -10.88 -5.57 8.41
CA GLU A 67 -11.99 -4.68 8.11
C GLU A 67 -12.43 -4.75 6.64
N LYS A 68 -11.49 -4.74 5.71
CA LYS A 68 -11.76 -4.64 4.28
C LYS A 68 -11.95 -5.99 3.58
N LEU A 69 -11.19 -7.00 3.97
CA LEU A 69 -11.18 -8.31 3.31
C LEU A 69 -11.73 -9.43 4.17
N LYS A 70 -12.03 -9.18 5.44
CA LYS A 70 -12.49 -10.18 6.40
C LYS A 70 -11.51 -11.34 6.60
N VAL A 71 -10.23 -11.07 6.42
CA VAL A 71 -9.13 -12.03 6.56
C VAL A 71 -8.35 -11.74 7.83
N LYS A 72 -8.08 -12.78 8.60
CA LYS A 72 -7.21 -12.71 9.78
C LYS A 72 -5.85 -13.32 9.44
N PRO A 73 -4.75 -12.85 10.06
CA PRO A 73 -3.48 -13.54 9.92
C PRO A 73 -3.57 -14.95 10.50
N VAL A 74 -2.93 -15.89 9.84
CA VAL A 74 -2.78 -17.26 10.32
C VAL A 74 -1.85 -17.29 11.52
N HIS A 75 -0.81 -16.46 11.48
CA HIS A 75 0.20 -16.37 12.50
C HIS A 75 0.85 -14.98 12.50
N VAL A 76 1.20 -14.49 13.69
CA VAL A 76 2.00 -13.28 13.88
C VAL A 76 3.19 -13.67 14.76
N ASP A 77 4.39 -13.41 14.28
CA ASP A 77 5.62 -13.78 14.95
C ASP A 77 6.54 -12.58 15.14
N GLY A 78 7.47 -12.70 16.09
CA GLY A 78 8.41 -11.64 16.40
C GLY A 78 7.84 -10.61 17.38
N SER A 79 8.61 -9.55 17.58
CA SER A 79 8.25 -8.46 18.49
C SER A 79 8.86 -7.15 18.04
N PRO A 80 8.30 -5.98 18.45
CA PRO A 80 8.91 -4.69 18.16
C PRO A 80 10.34 -4.59 18.70
N GLU A 81 10.59 -5.13 19.89
CA GLU A 81 11.89 -5.11 20.56
C GLU A 81 12.96 -5.90 19.80
N SER A 82 12.55 -6.96 19.10
CA SER A 82 13.47 -7.74 18.24
C SER A 82 13.83 -7.02 16.93
N GLY A 83 13.10 -5.96 16.59
CA GLY A 83 13.28 -5.24 15.34
C GLY A 83 12.70 -5.93 14.11
N TRP A 84 11.85 -6.94 14.31
CA TRP A 84 11.24 -7.70 13.23
C TRP A 84 9.92 -8.32 13.67
N ILE A 85 8.85 -8.00 12.95
CA ILE A 85 7.55 -8.66 13.07
C ILE A 85 7.18 -9.26 11.72
N ILE A 86 6.66 -10.48 11.75
CA ILE A 86 6.12 -11.18 10.59
C ILE A 86 4.61 -11.32 10.76
N VAL A 87 3.83 -10.84 9.80
CA VAL A 87 2.39 -11.08 9.73
C VAL A 87 2.13 -12.05 8.60
N ASP A 88 1.76 -13.27 8.93
CA ASP A 88 1.56 -14.36 7.99
C ASP A 88 0.07 -14.56 7.69
N PHE A 89 -0.31 -14.35 6.44
CA PHE A 89 -1.66 -14.60 5.93
C PHE A 89 -1.79 -15.92 5.16
N GLY A 90 -0.77 -16.76 5.22
CA GLY A 90 -0.68 -18.01 4.47
C GLY A 90 0.02 -17.84 3.13
N ASN A 91 -0.64 -17.22 2.18
CA ASN A 91 -0.07 -16.96 0.85
C ASN A 91 0.85 -15.74 0.82
N VAL A 92 0.71 -14.84 1.78
CA VAL A 92 1.45 -13.60 1.90
C VAL A 92 2.04 -13.49 3.28
N MET A 93 3.34 -13.26 3.37
CA MET A 93 4.02 -12.90 4.60
C MET A 93 4.48 -11.44 4.53
N VAL A 94 4.06 -10.63 5.48
CA VAL A 94 4.50 -9.25 5.61
C VAL A 94 5.61 -9.19 6.65
N HIS A 95 6.79 -8.76 6.22
CA HIS A 95 7.96 -8.57 7.07
C HIS A 95 8.14 -7.08 7.37
N ILE A 96 7.98 -6.70 8.63
CA ILE A 96 8.17 -5.34 9.10
C ILE A 96 9.44 -5.33 9.93
N MET A 97 10.47 -4.64 9.45
CA MET A 97 11.82 -4.70 10.00
C MET A 97 12.39 -3.31 10.22
N THR A 98 13.26 -3.17 11.20
CA THR A 98 14.13 -2.00 11.28
C THR A 98 15.16 -2.04 10.15
N ALA A 99 15.75 -0.90 9.82
CA ALA A 99 16.81 -0.83 8.83
C ALA A 99 18.00 -1.74 9.20
N SER A 100 18.38 -1.78 10.46
CA SER A 100 19.45 -2.63 10.96
C SER A 100 19.14 -4.12 10.85
N SER A 101 17.91 -4.54 11.16
CA SER A 101 17.48 -5.93 10.98
C SER A 101 17.45 -6.33 9.52
N ARG A 102 16.98 -5.44 8.65
CA ARG A 102 16.93 -5.68 7.21
C ARG A 102 18.32 -5.86 6.60
N GLU A 103 19.27 -5.03 7.03
CA GLU A 103 20.67 -5.16 6.64
C GLU A 103 21.32 -6.46 7.17
N LEU A 104 21.02 -6.83 8.43
CA LEU A 104 21.58 -8.01 9.07
C LEU A 104 21.10 -9.32 8.40
N TYR A 105 19.81 -9.43 8.15
CA TYR A 105 19.20 -10.67 7.63
C TYR A 105 19.17 -10.78 6.12
N GLN A 106 19.21 -9.66 5.40
CA GLN A 106 19.30 -9.60 3.93
C GLN A 106 18.36 -10.57 3.18
N LEU A 107 17.09 -10.54 3.51
CA LEU A 107 16.09 -11.42 2.90
C LEU A 107 16.00 -11.25 1.37
N GLU A 108 16.27 -10.05 0.88
CA GLU A 108 16.28 -9.76 -0.55
C GLU A 108 17.40 -10.50 -1.30
N GLU A 109 18.55 -10.68 -0.67
CA GLU A 109 19.66 -11.46 -1.24
C GLU A 109 19.40 -12.95 -1.14
N LEU A 110 18.81 -13.41 -0.05
CA LEU A 110 18.44 -14.81 0.13
C LEU A 110 17.49 -15.27 -0.97
N TRP A 111 16.59 -14.40 -1.39
CA TRP A 111 15.61 -14.64 -2.45
C TRP A 111 15.94 -13.86 -3.72
N ASN A 112 17.21 -13.81 -4.08
CA ASN A 112 17.72 -13.06 -5.22
C ASN A 112 17.09 -13.47 -6.56
N ASP A 113 16.71 -14.74 -6.68
CA ASP A 113 16.06 -15.29 -7.88
C ASP A 113 14.58 -14.91 -8.01
N ALA A 114 13.97 -14.37 -6.95
CA ALA A 114 12.58 -13.98 -6.96
C ALA A 114 12.36 -12.64 -7.68
N PRO A 115 11.34 -12.51 -8.53
CA PRO A 115 10.95 -11.22 -9.09
C PRO A 115 10.62 -10.21 -7.98
N LYS A 116 11.16 -9.00 -8.11
CA LYS A 116 10.99 -7.90 -7.14
C LYS A 116 10.17 -6.78 -7.75
N VAL A 117 9.22 -6.26 -6.99
CA VAL A 117 8.45 -5.09 -7.36
C VAL A 117 8.60 -4.03 -6.29
N ASP A 118 9.01 -2.83 -6.70
CA ASP A 118 9.03 -1.65 -5.82
C ASP A 118 7.60 -1.14 -5.66
N ALA A 119 7.02 -1.43 -4.50
CA ALA A 119 5.64 -1.05 -4.22
C ALA A 119 5.46 0.45 -4.06
N VAL A 120 6.47 1.17 -3.56
CA VAL A 120 6.41 2.63 -3.38
C VAL A 120 6.21 3.32 -4.73
N LYS A 121 7.02 2.99 -5.71
CA LYS A 121 6.91 3.57 -7.07
C LYS A 121 5.54 3.29 -7.69
N ARG A 122 5.02 2.08 -7.51
CA ARG A 122 3.71 1.70 -8.02
C ARG A 122 2.58 2.47 -7.33
N ILE A 123 2.64 2.59 -6.01
CA ILE A 123 1.64 3.34 -5.22
C ILE A 123 1.65 4.81 -5.60
N GLU A 124 2.82 5.43 -5.67
CA GLU A 124 2.96 6.84 -6.07
C GLU A 124 2.43 7.10 -7.48
N ALA A 125 2.72 6.21 -8.41
CA ALA A 125 2.19 6.31 -9.78
C ALA A 125 0.66 6.19 -9.81
N ALA A 126 0.09 5.29 -9.00
CA ALA A 126 -1.37 5.14 -8.88
C ALA A 126 -2.02 6.37 -8.25
N LEU A 127 -1.41 6.94 -7.21
CA LEU A 127 -1.89 8.17 -6.56
C LEU A 127 -1.86 9.36 -7.52
N LYS A 128 -0.80 9.50 -8.30
CA LYS A 128 -0.71 10.55 -9.33
C LYS A 128 -1.81 10.44 -10.37
N ARG A 129 -2.12 9.21 -10.81
CA ARG A 129 -3.21 8.97 -11.77
C ARG A 129 -4.58 9.31 -11.17
N ARG A 130 -4.84 8.95 -9.91
CA ARG A 130 -6.08 9.29 -9.19
C ARG A 130 -6.22 10.80 -9.04
N ALA A 131 -5.19 11.49 -8.59
CA ALA A 131 -5.19 12.95 -8.45
C ALA A 131 -5.43 13.66 -9.77
N ALA A 132 -4.81 13.21 -10.86
CA ALA A 132 -5.04 13.76 -12.20
C ALA A 132 -6.47 13.52 -12.68
N ALA A 133 -7.06 12.35 -12.38
CA ALA A 133 -8.45 12.04 -12.73
C ALA A 133 -9.45 12.89 -11.94
N GLU A 134 -9.18 13.13 -10.65
CA GLU A 134 -10.00 14.00 -9.80
C GLU A 134 -9.93 15.46 -10.24
N GLN A 135 -8.77 15.96 -10.61
CA GLN A 135 -8.61 17.30 -11.17
C GLN A 135 -9.38 17.50 -12.48
N LYS A 136 -9.44 16.49 -13.33
CA LYS A 136 -10.25 16.54 -14.55
C LYS A 136 -11.75 16.51 -14.26
N LYS A 137 -12.20 15.83 -13.22
CA LYS A 137 -13.59 15.79 -12.78
C LYS A 137 -13.99 17.03 -11.99
N ALA A 138 -13.06 17.63 -11.24
CA ALA A 138 -13.25 18.80 -10.41
C ALA A 138 -12.96 20.11 -11.14
N ALA A 139 -12.52 20.08 -12.41
CA ALA A 139 -12.47 21.29 -13.24
C ALA A 139 -13.89 21.82 -13.33
N PRO A 140 -14.22 22.99 -12.67
CA PRO A 140 -15.55 23.50 -12.74
C PRO A 140 -15.84 23.81 -14.21
N ALA A 141 -16.94 23.24 -14.73
CA ALA A 141 -17.51 23.77 -15.94
C ALA A 141 -17.64 25.28 -15.68
N LYS A 142 -16.90 26.10 -16.43
CA LYS A 142 -17.10 27.54 -16.39
C LYS A 142 -18.57 27.75 -16.70
N LYS A 143 -19.38 27.96 -15.67
CA LYS A 143 -20.69 28.54 -15.85
C LYS A 143 -20.42 29.88 -16.52
N LYS A 144 -20.74 29.99 -17.80
CA LYS A 144 -20.86 31.28 -18.44
C LYS A 144 -21.89 32.03 -17.61
N ALA A 145 -21.43 32.97 -16.81
CA ALA A 145 -22.33 33.89 -16.16
C ALA A 145 -23.11 34.56 -17.29
N ALA A 146 -24.40 34.30 -17.34
CA ALA A 146 -25.26 35.03 -18.25
C ALA A 146 -25.15 36.50 -17.87
N PRO A 147 -24.88 37.41 -18.84
CA PRO A 147 -24.82 38.82 -18.53
C PRO A 147 -26.15 39.23 -17.93
N ALA A 148 -26.12 39.80 -16.73
CA ALA A 148 -27.29 40.38 -16.13
C ALA A 148 -27.76 41.51 -17.08
N LYS A 149 -28.92 41.35 -17.70
CA LYS A 149 -29.58 42.45 -18.38
C LYS A 149 -29.96 43.46 -17.33
N LYS A 150 -29.21 44.55 -17.27
CA LYS A 150 -29.67 45.76 -16.61
C LYS A 150 -30.92 46.23 -17.37
N LYS A 151 -32.07 46.00 -16.81
CA LYS A 151 -33.26 46.76 -17.19
C LYS A 151 -32.99 48.19 -16.74
N ALA A 152 -32.74 49.06 -17.68
CA ALA A 152 -32.78 50.49 -17.44
C ALA A 152 -34.20 50.82 -17.01
N ALA A 153 -34.34 51.24 -15.75
CA ALA A 153 -35.59 51.84 -15.30
C ALA A 153 -35.75 53.16 -16.04
N LYS A 154 -36.69 53.18 -16.96
CA LYS A 154 -37.13 54.43 -17.56
C LYS A 154 -37.97 55.17 -16.53
N THR A 155 -37.44 56.20 -15.92
CA THR A 155 -38.20 57.16 -15.19
C THR A 155 -38.88 58.06 -16.21
N GLU A 156 -40.14 57.87 -16.39
CA GLU A 156 -40.99 58.92 -16.93
C GLU A 156 -41.72 59.66 -15.82
N LYS A 157 -41.69 60.94 -15.94
CA LYS A 157 -42.44 61.92 -15.25
C LYS A 157 -43.86 61.49 -14.98
#